data_e5548db0649a854410777cceeb0663b7
#
_entry.id   e5548db0649a854410777cceeb0663b7
#
_cell.length_a   1.000
_cell.length_b   1.000
_cell.length_c   1.000
_cell.angle_alpha   90.00
_cell.angle_beta   90.00
_cell.angle_gamma   90.00
#
_symmetry.space_group_name_H-M   'P 1'
#
loop_
_entity.id
_entity.type
_entity.pdbx_description
1 polymer ?
#
loop_
_entity_poly.entity_id
_entity_poly.type
_entity_poly.pdbx_seq_one_letter_code
_entity_poly.pdbx_strand_id
1 'polypeptide(L)'
;MLRGLYNWTMGLAGHRHALWALAIVSFAESSIFPIPPDILMIPMILARPNRAFLIASVCLIASVLGGIAGYAIGALFYDQIGAPILAALGKADAMAEFNTRFNDLGFWPVLIAGLTPFPYKVITIMSGWTGLPLGTFIVTSIIARGIRFFVIAALLRQFGAPLRDFIERRLGLMFTVFIIILLGGFYAVRFMG
;
A
#
# COMPACT_ATOMS: atom_id res chain seq x y z
N MET A 1 16.90 15.86 -9.12
CA MET A 1 15.77 15.85 -8.15
C MET A 1 15.68 14.53 -7.38
N LEU A 2 15.60 13.35 -8.01
CA LEU A 2 15.51 12.04 -7.34
C LEU A 2 16.73 11.71 -6.46
N ARG A 3 17.96 12.07 -6.87
CA ARG A 3 19.17 11.90 -6.05
C ARG A 3 19.19 12.77 -4.78
N GLY A 4 18.59 13.96 -4.84
CA GLY A 4 18.46 14.82 -3.66
C GLY A 4 17.49 14.26 -2.63
N LEU A 5 16.35 13.71 -3.10
CA LEU A 5 15.38 13.03 -2.25
C LEU A 5 15.98 11.77 -1.61
N TYR A 6 16.71 10.98 -2.38
CA TYR A 6 17.42 9.79 -1.90
C TYR A 6 18.46 10.13 -0.82
N ASN A 7 19.31 11.14 -1.06
CA ASN A 7 20.32 11.58 -0.08
C ASN A 7 19.67 12.14 1.19
N TRP A 8 18.54 12.84 1.06
CA TRP A 8 17.76 13.33 2.19
C TRP A 8 17.15 12.18 3.01
N THR A 9 16.58 11.16 2.33
CA THR A 9 16.04 9.96 3.01
C THR A 9 17.13 9.12 3.66
N MET A 10 18.33 9.02 3.05
CA MET A 10 19.49 8.35 3.67
C MET A 10 19.97 9.08 4.92
N GLY A 11 19.96 10.42 4.93
CA GLY A 11 20.26 11.23 6.12
C GLY A 11 19.23 10.99 7.24
N LEU A 12 17.94 10.93 6.90
CA LEU A 12 16.86 10.62 7.84
C LEU A 12 16.94 9.18 8.38
N ALA A 13 17.37 8.22 7.57
CA ALA A 13 17.47 6.80 7.96
C ALA A 13 18.41 6.56 9.16
N GLY A 14 19.40 7.45 9.38
CA GLY A 14 20.28 7.44 10.54
C GLY A 14 19.70 8.07 11.81
N HIS A 15 18.61 8.83 11.70
CA HIS A 15 18.05 9.61 12.80
C HIS A 15 17.28 8.74 13.80
N ARG A 16 17.30 9.15 15.10
CA ARG A 16 16.58 8.41 16.17
C ARG A 16 15.07 8.31 15.96
N HIS A 17 14.49 9.23 15.18
CA HIS A 17 13.05 9.27 14.87
C HIS A 17 12.68 8.64 13.51
N ALA A 18 13.62 8.02 12.79
CA ALA A 18 13.38 7.44 11.48
C ALA A 18 12.26 6.38 11.48
N LEU A 19 12.19 5.55 12.53
CA LEU A 19 11.12 4.55 12.67
C LEU A 19 9.73 5.18 12.84
N TRP A 20 9.63 6.31 13.55
CA TRP A 20 8.38 7.04 13.67
C TRP A 20 7.95 7.68 12.34
N ALA A 21 8.90 8.29 11.61
CA ALA A 21 8.63 8.82 10.28
C ALA A 21 8.14 7.71 9.34
N LEU A 22 8.79 6.55 9.36
CA LEU A 22 8.38 5.37 8.58
C LEU A 22 6.97 4.90 8.97
N ALA A 23 6.67 4.82 10.26
CA ALA A 23 5.35 4.42 10.76
C ALA A 23 4.25 5.39 10.28
N ILE A 24 4.50 6.71 10.41
CA ILE A 24 3.54 7.73 9.96
C ILE A 24 3.31 7.65 8.45
N VAL A 25 4.37 7.51 7.66
CA VAL A 25 4.26 7.39 6.19
C VAL A 25 3.52 6.11 5.80
N SER A 26 3.84 4.97 6.44
CA SER A 26 3.18 3.69 6.16
C SER A 26 1.69 3.70 6.54
N PHE A 27 1.35 4.34 7.65
CA PHE A 27 -0.04 4.55 8.07
C PHE A 27 -0.78 5.45 7.08
N ALA A 28 -0.19 6.60 6.74
CA ALA A 28 -0.81 7.58 5.84
C ALA A 28 -1.02 7.03 4.41
N GLU A 29 -0.06 6.27 3.89
CA GLU A 29 -0.18 5.60 2.57
C GLU A 29 -1.36 4.65 2.52
N SER A 30 -1.56 3.88 3.58
CA SER A 30 -2.61 2.88 3.64
C SER A 30 -4.00 3.47 3.97
N SER A 31 -4.06 4.74 4.39
CA SER A 31 -5.31 5.45 4.72
C SER A 31 -5.71 6.47 3.65
N ILE A 32 -4.89 7.49 3.41
CA ILE A 32 -5.29 8.66 2.60
C ILE A 32 -4.20 9.10 1.61
N PHE A 33 -2.92 9.06 2.00
CA PHE A 33 -1.85 9.76 1.30
C PHE A 33 -1.03 8.84 0.37
N PRO A 34 -0.68 9.23 -0.87
CA PRO A 34 -0.06 8.36 -1.85
C PRO A 34 1.49 8.37 -1.80
N ILE A 35 2.10 8.27 -0.62
CA ILE A 35 3.57 8.17 -0.52
C ILE A 35 3.94 6.73 -0.15
N PRO A 36 4.57 5.95 -1.06
CA PRO A 36 4.98 4.59 -0.75
C PRO A 36 5.98 4.56 0.42
N PRO A 37 5.76 3.73 1.45
CA PRO A 37 6.70 3.60 2.57
C PRO A 37 8.05 3.02 2.14
N ASP A 38 8.10 2.36 0.98
CA ASP A 38 9.31 1.81 0.38
C ASP A 38 10.41 2.88 0.20
N ILE A 39 10.03 4.14 -0.04
CA ILE A 39 10.97 5.28 -0.19
C ILE A 39 11.81 5.48 1.09
N LEU A 40 11.25 5.24 2.28
CA LEU A 40 11.96 5.31 3.55
C LEU A 40 12.50 3.95 3.98
N MET A 41 11.73 2.88 3.78
CA MET A 41 12.05 1.53 4.21
C MET A 41 13.34 1.01 3.56
N ILE A 42 13.49 1.17 2.23
CA ILE A 42 14.64 0.67 1.48
C ILE A 42 15.96 1.31 1.98
N PRO A 43 16.12 2.66 1.99
CA PRO A 43 17.34 3.27 2.50
C PRO A 43 17.62 2.98 3.97
N MET A 44 16.57 2.84 4.81
CA MET A 44 16.75 2.47 6.22
C MET A 44 17.31 1.06 6.39
N ILE A 45 16.86 0.09 5.60
CA ILE A 45 17.37 -1.28 5.62
C ILE A 45 18.81 -1.32 5.08
N LEU A 46 19.09 -0.61 3.98
CA LEU A 46 20.44 -0.51 3.41
C LEU A 46 21.45 0.12 4.41
N ALA A 47 21.00 1.13 5.17
CA ALA A 47 21.83 1.75 6.20
C ALA A 47 22.04 0.85 7.44
N ARG A 48 21.06 0.01 7.78
CA ARG A 48 21.08 -0.86 8.97
C ARG A 48 20.51 -2.25 8.67
N PRO A 49 21.21 -3.11 7.90
CA PRO A 49 20.70 -4.43 7.51
C PRO A 49 20.33 -5.35 8.68
N ASN A 50 21.02 -5.20 9.82
CA ASN A 50 20.71 -5.95 11.04
C ASN A 50 19.34 -5.62 11.64
N ARG A 51 18.72 -4.48 11.27
CA ARG A 51 17.39 -4.04 11.70
C ARG A 51 16.32 -4.22 10.62
N ALA A 52 16.61 -4.92 9.52
CA ALA A 52 15.71 -5.06 8.38
C ALA A 52 14.32 -5.57 8.78
N PHE A 53 14.26 -6.62 9.59
CA PHE A 53 12.97 -7.18 10.02
C PHE A 53 12.21 -6.29 11.01
N LEU A 54 12.92 -5.55 11.88
CA LEU A 54 12.29 -4.55 12.75
C LEU A 54 11.65 -3.44 11.90
N ILE A 55 12.36 -2.96 10.89
CA ILE A 55 11.85 -1.93 9.96
C ILE A 55 10.62 -2.44 9.21
N ALA A 56 10.67 -3.69 8.70
CA ALA A 56 9.53 -4.33 8.05
C ALA A 56 8.32 -4.49 9.00
N SER A 57 8.55 -4.88 10.26
CA SER A 57 7.50 -5.00 11.26
C SER A 57 6.82 -3.67 11.56
N VAL A 58 7.58 -2.58 11.67
CA VAL A 58 7.03 -1.23 11.85
C VAL A 58 6.18 -0.82 10.65
N CYS A 59 6.65 -1.08 9.41
CA CYS A 59 5.87 -0.85 8.19
C CYS A 59 4.57 -1.65 8.22
N LEU A 60 4.63 -2.95 8.55
CA LEU A 60 3.47 -3.83 8.57
C LEU A 60 2.41 -3.34 9.56
N ILE A 61 2.81 -3.12 10.82
CA ILE A 61 1.87 -2.70 11.87
C ILE A 61 1.23 -1.36 11.49
N ALA A 62 2.03 -0.38 11.11
CA ALA A 62 1.54 0.94 10.72
C ALA A 62 0.64 0.89 9.47
N SER A 63 0.99 0.06 8.47
CA SER A 63 0.19 -0.13 7.26
C SER A 63 -1.17 -0.77 7.56
N VAL A 64 -1.21 -1.79 8.43
CA VAL A 64 -2.47 -2.44 8.81
C VAL A 64 -3.35 -1.48 9.60
N LEU A 65 -2.79 -0.73 10.56
CA LEU A 65 -3.54 0.30 11.29
C LEU A 65 -4.06 1.41 10.37
N GLY A 66 -3.23 1.85 9.41
CA GLY A 66 -3.65 2.79 8.36
C GLY A 66 -4.74 2.21 7.46
N GLY A 67 -4.64 0.91 7.13
CA GLY A 67 -5.67 0.20 6.38
C GLY A 67 -7.01 0.13 7.12
N ILE A 68 -7.00 -0.12 8.43
CA ILE A 68 -8.21 -0.08 9.27
C ILE A 68 -8.82 1.34 9.28
N ALA A 69 -7.99 2.37 9.36
CA ALA A 69 -8.47 3.75 9.26
C ALA A 69 -9.08 4.04 7.88
N GLY A 70 -8.43 3.60 6.79
CA GLY A 70 -8.97 3.71 5.42
C GLY A 70 -10.29 2.95 5.25
N TYR A 71 -10.38 1.75 5.81
CA TYR A 71 -11.62 0.97 5.86
C TYR A 71 -12.73 1.73 6.59
N ALA A 72 -12.44 2.29 7.77
CA ALA A 72 -13.42 3.07 8.52
C ALA A 72 -13.90 4.30 7.74
N ILE A 73 -12.98 5.00 7.05
CA ILE A 73 -13.34 6.11 6.15
C ILE A 73 -14.30 5.62 5.05
N GLY A 74 -14.00 4.50 4.40
CA GLY A 74 -14.86 3.93 3.36
C GLY A 74 -16.26 3.58 3.87
N ALA A 75 -16.37 2.92 5.01
CA ALA A 75 -17.63 2.54 5.63
C ALA A 75 -18.47 3.78 6.01
N LEU A 76 -17.87 4.73 6.72
CA LEU A 76 -18.57 5.95 7.16
C LEU A 76 -19.00 6.82 5.96
N PHE A 77 -18.16 6.91 4.93
CA PHE A 77 -18.46 7.72 3.74
C PHE A 77 -19.58 7.11 2.90
N TYR A 78 -19.67 5.77 2.86
CA TYR A 78 -20.76 5.07 2.19
C TYR A 78 -22.10 5.42 2.84
N ASP A 79 -22.21 5.24 4.14
CA ASP A 79 -23.47 5.42 4.85
C ASP A 79 -23.96 6.88 4.84
N GLN A 80 -23.04 7.85 5.00
CA GLN A 80 -23.41 9.27 5.17
C GLN A 80 -23.58 10.02 3.85
N ILE A 81 -22.81 9.65 2.81
CA ILE A 81 -22.75 10.42 1.56
C ILE A 81 -22.98 9.53 0.35
N GLY A 82 -22.34 8.36 0.29
CA GLY A 82 -22.39 7.48 -0.88
C GLY A 82 -23.78 6.96 -1.17
N ALA A 83 -24.44 6.34 -0.20
CA ALA A 83 -25.77 5.75 -0.36
C ALA A 83 -26.86 6.78 -0.71
N PRO A 84 -26.95 7.96 -0.07
CA PRO A 84 -27.90 8.99 -0.45
C PRO A 84 -27.68 9.52 -1.89
N ILE A 85 -26.43 9.74 -2.30
CA ILE A 85 -26.11 10.22 -3.65
C ILE A 85 -26.46 9.17 -4.69
N LEU A 86 -26.11 7.90 -4.47
CA LEU A 86 -26.42 6.80 -5.39
C LEU A 86 -27.93 6.59 -5.54
N ALA A 87 -28.67 6.72 -4.45
CA ALA A 87 -30.13 6.68 -4.47
C ALA A 87 -30.73 7.83 -5.29
N ALA A 88 -30.22 9.05 -5.10
CA ALA A 88 -30.67 10.24 -5.86
C ALA A 88 -30.35 10.14 -7.36
N LEU A 89 -29.27 9.43 -7.73
CA LEU A 89 -28.87 9.17 -9.13
C LEU A 89 -29.54 7.94 -9.74
N GLY A 90 -30.37 7.21 -9.00
CA GLY A 90 -31.00 5.98 -9.46
C GLY A 90 -29.99 4.83 -9.71
N LYS A 91 -28.84 4.85 -9.05
CA LYS A 91 -27.75 3.85 -9.21
C LYS A 91 -27.58 2.94 -8.01
N ALA A 92 -28.55 2.90 -7.08
CA ALA A 92 -28.47 2.08 -5.87
C ALA A 92 -28.32 0.59 -6.21
N ASP A 93 -29.11 0.08 -7.19
CA ASP A 93 -29.07 -1.33 -7.58
C ASP A 93 -27.73 -1.72 -8.23
N ALA A 94 -27.19 -0.88 -9.10
CA ALA A 94 -25.87 -1.12 -9.71
C ALA A 94 -24.74 -1.16 -8.64
N MET A 95 -24.87 -0.34 -7.60
CA MET A 95 -23.92 -0.37 -6.49
C MET A 95 -24.10 -1.60 -5.60
N ALA A 96 -25.32 -2.03 -5.36
CA ALA A 96 -25.59 -3.27 -4.63
C ALA A 96 -24.99 -4.48 -5.34
N GLU A 97 -25.15 -4.55 -6.67
CA GLU A 97 -24.52 -5.58 -7.51
C GLU A 97 -22.99 -5.53 -7.43
N PHE A 98 -22.40 -4.34 -7.51
CA PHE A 98 -20.95 -4.17 -7.35
C PHE A 98 -20.46 -4.64 -5.97
N ASN A 99 -21.14 -4.24 -4.90
CA ASN A 99 -20.80 -4.66 -3.54
C ASN A 99 -20.85 -6.18 -3.40
N THR A 100 -21.89 -6.82 -3.95
CA THR A 100 -22.03 -8.27 -3.95
C THR A 100 -20.86 -8.93 -4.68
N ARG A 101 -20.58 -8.52 -5.92
CA ARG A 101 -19.46 -9.06 -6.71
C ARG A 101 -18.11 -8.85 -6.04
N PHE A 102 -17.86 -7.67 -5.43
CA PHE A 102 -16.61 -7.41 -4.72
C PHE A 102 -16.46 -8.32 -3.51
N ASN A 103 -17.54 -8.52 -2.73
CA ASN A 103 -17.52 -9.36 -1.55
C ASN A 103 -17.47 -10.87 -1.89
N ASP A 104 -18.04 -11.30 -3.03
CA ASP A 104 -17.92 -12.65 -3.55
C ASP A 104 -16.47 -13.02 -3.91
N LEU A 105 -15.66 -12.03 -4.35
CA LEU A 105 -14.23 -12.21 -4.52
C LEU A 105 -13.49 -12.41 -3.17
N GLY A 106 -14.12 -12.06 -2.05
CA GLY A 106 -13.64 -12.27 -0.70
C GLY A 106 -12.31 -11.58 -0.43
N PHE A 107 -11.30 -12.36 -0.07
CA PHE A 107 -9.98 -11.84 0.30
C PHE A 107 -9.07 -11.46 -0.90
N TRP A 108 -9.39 -11.92 -2.12
CA TRP A 108 -8.53 -11.76 -3.29
C TRP A 108 -8.18 -10.31 -3.66
N PRO A 109 -9.14 -9.36 -3.70
CA PRO A 109 -8.83 -7.95 -4.01
C PRO A 109 -7.81 -7.35 -3.04
N VAL A 110 -7.96 -7.64 -1.74
CA VAL A 110 -7.05 -7.14 -0.70
C VAL A 110 -5.68 -7.78 -0.82
N LEU A 111 -5.62 -9.09 -1.09
CA LEU A 111 -4.38 -9.84 -1.26
C LEU A 111 -3.58 -9.32 -2.46
N ILE A 112 -4.23 -9.23 -3.62
CA ILE A 112 -3.57 -8.78 -4.86
C ILE A 112 -3.07 -7.34 -4.71
N ALA A 113 -3.91 -6.42 -4.22
CA ALA A 113 -3.52 -5.03 -4.03
C ALA A 113 -2.40 -4.86 -3.00
N GLY A 114 -2.42 -5.65 -1.92
CA GLY A 114 -1.38 -5.60 -0.88
C GLY A 114 -0.02 -6.13 -1.33
N LEU A 115 0.03 -7.06 -2.29
CA LEU A 115 1.25 -7.63 -2.86
C LEU A 115 1.79 -6.79 -4.03
N THR A 116 0.90 -6.19 -4.81
CA THR A 116 1.27 -5.44 -6.03
C THR A 116 1.60 -3.98 -5.71
N PRO A 117 2.19 -3.23 -6.65
CA PRO A 117 2.38 -1.79 -6.52
C PRO A 117 1.08 -0.97 -6.68
N PHE A 118 -0.08 -1.60 -6.62
CA PHE A 118 -1.36 -0.91 -6.65
C PHE A 118 -1.54 -0.03 -5.41
N PRO A 119 -2.12 1.18 -5.52
CA PRO A 119 -2.36 2.06 -4.36
C PRO A 119 -3.25 1.39 -3.32
N TYR A 120 -2.64 0.94 -2.21
CA TYR A 120 -3.34 0.11 -1.23
C TYR A 120 -4.52 0.81 -0.56
N LYS A 121 -4.43 2.14 -0.38
CA LYS A 121 -5.53 2.97 0.14
C LYS A 121 -6.85 2.82 -0.65
N VAL A 122 -6.77 2.59 -1.96
CA VAL A 122 -7.98 2.39 -2.77
C VAL A 122 -8.73 1.15 -2.30
N ILE A 123 -8.02 0.05 -2.12
CA ILE A 123 -8.60 -1.20 -1.63
C ILE A 123 -9.07 -1.08 -0.17
N THR A 124 -8.37 -0.36 0.69
CA THR A 124 -8.78 -0.19 2.09
C THR A 124 -10.11 0.56 2.18
N ILE A 125 -10.22 1.67 1.45
CA ILE A 125 -11.46 2.46 1.38
C ILE A 125 -12.59 1.67 0.70
N MET A 126 -12.31 0.99 -0.42
CA MET A 126 -13.30 0.17 -1.12
C MET A 126 -13.80 -0.99 -0.26
N SER A 127 -12.93 -1.65 0.51
CA SER A 127 -13.32 -2.73 1.41
C SER A 127 -14.30 -2.26 2.49
N GLY A 128 -14.09 -1.06 3.03
CA GLY A 128 -15.03 -0.43 3.95
C GLY A 128 -16.33 -0.03 3.27
N TRP A 129 -16.24 0.58 2.08
CA TRP A 129 -17.38 1.00 1.27
C TRP A 129 -18.31 -0.17 0.90
N THR A 130 -17.75 -1.31 0.51
CA THR A 130 -18.52 -2.51 0.13
C THR A 130 -18.98 -3.35 1.30
N GLY A 131 -18.55 -3.04 2.54
CA GLY A 131 -18.87 -3.81 3.73
C GLY A 131 -18.17 -5.18 3.77
N LEU A 132 -16.98 -5.33 3.17
CA LEU A 132 -16.19 -6.55 3.30
C LEU A 132 -15.97 -6.86 4.80
N PRO A 133 -16.15 -8.12 5.28
CA PRO A 133 -15.97 -8.42 6.69
C PRO A 133 -14.61 -7.95 7.22
N LEU A 134 -14.61 -7.13 8.27
CA LEU A 134 -13.39 -6.49 8.82
C LEU A 134 -12.32 -7.51 9.20
N GLY A 135 -12.73 -8.67 9.73
CA GLY A 135 -11.80 -9.76 10.06
C GLY A 135 -11.06 -10.29 8.81
N THR A 136 -11.78 -10.52 7.71
CA THR A 136 -11.21 -10.93 6.42
C THR A 136 -10.24 -9.87 5.91
N PHE A 137 -10.64 -8.59 5.95
CA PHE A 137 -9.78 -7.48 5.55
C PHE A 137 -8.48 -7.42 6.36
N ILE A 138 -8.55 -7.48 7.70
CA ILE A 138 -7.37 -7.39 8.58
C ILE A 138 -6.42 -8.58 8.34
N VAL A 139 -6.94 -9.81 8.36
CA VAL A 139 -6.10 -11.01 8.19
C VAL A 139 -5.41 -11.00 6.84
N THR A 140 -6.14 -10.70 5.77
CA THR A 140 -5.59 -10.62 4.42
C THR A 140 -4.56 -9.50 4.29
N SER A 141 -4.82 -8.34 4.92
CA SER A 141 -3.88 -7.21 4.96
C SER A 141 -2.58 -7.59 5.65
N ILE A 142 -2.63 -8.27 6.79
CA ILE A 142 -1.44 -8.75 7.50
C ILE A 142 -0.63 -9.69 6.61
N ILE A 143 -1.29 -10.64 5.94
CA ILE A 143 -0.62 -11.61 5.07
C ILE A 143 0.00 -10.90 3.86
N ALA A 144 -0.78 -10.11 3.12
CA ALA A 144 -0.33 -9.48 1.89
C ALA A 144 0.80 -8.46 2.12
N ARG A 145 0.61 -7.53 3.04
CA ARG A 145 1.62 -6.52 3.39
C ARG A 145 2.80 -7.14 4.12
N GLY A 146 2.55 -8.18 4.94
CA GLY A 146 3.60 -8.96 5.59
C GLY A 146 4.53 -9.60 4.55
N ILE A 147 4.01 -10.41 3.64
CA ILE A 147 4.80 -11.00 2.56
C ILE A 147 5.60 -9.93 1.84
N ARG A 148 4.96 -8.84 1.39
CA ARG A 148 5.62 -7.76 0.67
C ARG A 148 6.80 -7.17 1.44
N PHE A 149 6.57 -6.68 2.66
CA PHE A 149 7.61 -5.99 3.44
C PHE A 149 8.71 -6.91 3.90
N PHE A 150 8.38 -8.15 4.32
CA PHE A 150 9.40 -9.10 4.78
C PHE A 150 10.23 -9.66 3.63
N VAL A 151 9.65 -9.88 2.44
CA VAL A 151 10.42 -10.26 1.24
C VAL A 151 11.39 -9.16 0.85
N ILE A 152 10.94 -7.90 0.79
CA ILE A 152 11.82 -6.75 0.51
C ILE A 152 12.93 -6.67 1.57
N ALA A 153 12.59 -6.81 2.85
CA ALA A 153 13.56 -6.75 3.95
C ALA A 153 14.59 -7.88 3.88
N ALA A 154 14.17 -9.11 3.58
CA ALA A 154 15.05 -10.25 3.43
C ALA A 154 16.02 -10.08 2.25
N LEU A 155 15.50 -9.66 1.09
CA LEU A 155 16.30 -9.41 -0.10
C LEU A 155 17.33 -8.29 0.12
N LEU A 156 16.90 -7.17 0.72
CA LEU A 156 17.81 -6.06 1.01
C LEU A 156 18.84 -6.39 2.08
N ARG A 157 18.47 -7.19 3.07
CA ARG A 157 19.40 -7.66 4.10
C ARG A 157 20.50 -8.54 3.51
N GLN A 158 20.13 -9.45 2.58
CA GLN A 158 21.04 -10.43 2.01
C GLN A 158 21.86 -9.87 0.85
N PHE A 159 21.24 -9.07 -0.01
CA PHE A 159 21.83 -8.56 -1.24
C PHE A 159 21.97 -7.02 -1.27
N GLY A 160 21.99 -6.39 -0.11
CA GLY A 160 21.85 -4.93 0.02
C GLY A 160 22.87 -4.12 -0.77
N ALA A 161 24.15 -4.48 -0.76
CA ALA A 161 25.20 -3.72 -1.46
C ALA A 161 25.06 -3.81 -3.00
N PRO A 162 24.99 -5.02 -3.63
CA PRO A 162 24.77 -5.10 -5.08
C PRO A 162 23.42 -4.56 -5.52
N LEU A 163 22.38 -4.70 -4.69
CA LEU A 163 21.05 -4.18 -5.00
C LEU A 163 20.98 -2.65 -4.90
N ARG A 164 21.71 -2.05 -3.96
CA ARG A 164 21.88 -0.60 -3.86
C ARG A 164 22.50 -0.04 -5.14
N ASP A 165 23.60 -0.60 -5.61
CA ASP A 165 24.28 -0.17 -6.84
C ASP A 165 23.37 -0.33 -8.06
N PHE A 166 22.59 -1.40 -8.13
CA PHE A 166 21.62 -1.61 -9.20
C PHE A 166 20.48 -0.58 -9.17
N ILE A 167 19.92 -0.29 -8.00
CA ILE A 167 18.86 0.71 -7.80
C ILE A 167 19.39 2.11 -8.17
N GLU A 168 20.59 2.49 -7.67
CA GLU A 168 21.18 3.79 -7.95
C GLU A 168 21.46 3.99 -9.45
N ARG A 169 21.90 2.95 -10.14
CA ARG A 169 22.18 3.00 -11.59
C ARG A 169 20.93 2.99 -12.46
N ARG A 170 19.84 2.37 -11.99
CA ARG A 170 18.62 2.12 -12.78
C ARG A 170 17.36 2.74 -12.21
N LEU A 171 17.47 3.72 -11.34
CA LEU A 171 16.34 4.42 -10.71
C LEU A 171 15.30 4.91 -11.73
N GLY A 172 15.75 5.47 -12.85
CA GLY A 172 14.86 5.91 -13.93
C GLY A 172 14.10 4.76 -14.59
N LEU A 173 14.77 3.65 -14.85
CA LEU A 173 14.16 2.46 -15.45
C LEU A 173 13.14 1.81 -14.52
N MET A 174 13.45 1.71 -13.23
CA MET A 174 12.52 1.17 -12.23
C MET A 174 11.26 2.03 -12.09
N PHE A 175 11.42 3.36 -12.12
CA PHE A 175 10.29 4.29 -12.11
C PHE A 175 9.44 4.17 -13.38
N THR A 176 10.06 4.02 -14.55
CA THR A 176 9.36 3.83 -15.83
C THR A 176 8.59 2.51 -15.84
N VAL A 177 9.20 1.40 -15.39
CA VAL A 177 8.54 0.10 -15.28
C VAL A 177 7.37 0.17 -14.30
N PHE A 178 7.54 0.85 -13.16
CA PHE A 178 6.47 1.06 -12.19
C PHE A 178 5.27 1.80 -12.82
N ILE A 179 5.51 2.88 -13.56
CA ILE A 179 4.47 3.65 -14.25
C ILE A 179 3.78 2.79 -15.32
N ILE A 180 4.54 2.01 -16.10
CA ILE A 180 3.98 1.12 -17.14
C ILE A 180 3.08 0.05 -16.50
N ILE A 181 3.50 -0.58 -15.40
CA ILE A 181 2.69 -1.57 -14.68
C ILE A 181 1.42 -0.93 -14.13
N LEU A 182 1.52 0.29 -13.58
CA LEU A 182 0.39 1.01 -13.00
C LEU A 182 -0.63 1.41 -14.07
N LEU A 183 -0.16 1.96 -15.18
CA LEU A 183 -1.01 2.32 -16.33
C LEU A 183 -1.57 1.10 -17.04
N GLY A 184 -0.76 0.06 -17.23
CA GLY A 184 -1.17 -1.21 -17.84
C GLY A 184 -2.21 -1.94 -17.00
N GLY A 185 -2.05 -1.95 -15.68
CA GLY A 185 -3.05 -2.50 -14.75
C GLY A 185 -4.37 -1.74 -14.82
N PHE A 186 -4.31 -0.41 -14.86
CA PHE A 186 -5.50 0.43 -15.01
C PHE A 186 -6.22 0.21 -16.36
N TYR A 187 -5.43 0.04 -17.44
CA TYR A 187 -5.96 -0.24 -18.77
C TYR A 187 -6.58 -1.64 -18.87
N ALA A 188 -5.94 -2.65 -18.27
CA ALA A 188 -6.45 -4.02 -18.23
C ALA A 188 -7.80 -4.11 -17.51
N VAL A 189 -7.96 -3.43 -16.37
CA VAL A 189 -9.24 -3.38 -15.63
C VAL A 189 -10.36 -2.76 -16.47
N ARG A 190 -10.05 -1.76 -17.29
CA ARG A 190 -11.03 -1.12 -18.17
C ARG A 190 -11.51 -2.03 -19.32
N PHE A 191 -10.70 -3.00 -19.73
CA PHE A 191 -11.05 -3.94 -20.83
C PHE A 191 -11.69 -5.24 -20.34
N MET A 192 -11.65 -5.52 -19.04
CA MET A 192 -12.25 -6.72 -18.44
C MET A 192 -13.66 -6.45 -17.87
N GLY A 193 -14.14 -5.23 -17.88
CA GLY A 193 -15.51 -4.80 -17.53
C GLY A 193 -16.21 -4.15 -18.68
#